data_ddbfedb36b8e35a65040a790fee72c6a
#
_entry.id   ddbfedb36b8e35a65040a790fee72c6a
#
_cell.length_a   1.000
_cell.length_b   1.000
_cell.length_c   1.000
_cell.angle_alpha   90.00
_cell.angle_beta   90.00
_cell.angle_gamma   90.00
#
_symmetry.space_group_name_H-M   'P 1'
#
loop_
_entity.id
_entity.type
_entity.pdbx_description
1 polymer ?
#
loop_
_entity_poly.entity_id
_entity_poly.type
_entity_poly.pdbx_seq_one_letter_code
_entity_poly.pdbx_strand_id
1 'polypeptide(L)'
;VLNLKQAYFGFLQAKRNRVVAEDSVKQFQQHLDQASGFYEIGTKSKFDVTKAEVDLSNAKLNLIRADNAVRIAKVTLDNTMGLSPAPEYTIEDTLSFQPYEITLGNALQKAFQNRPDLQSALARKKAAEQSIKSAKASYYPFLTASANYGWTGDNFPLNEGWAAGATLNFPIFNGYLTKYEVAEAKANLNVVNSNIEFIRQAITLDVQQAFLNLLESRQRIATAELTVRQATENLELANGRYAAGVGNPIEVTDALVNASNAQTNYNQALYDYKIAQASMDKATGVRY
;
A
#
# COMPACT_ATOMS: atom_id res chain seq x y z
N VAL A 1 -7.03 -3.95 -1.43
CA VAL A 1 -7.41 -2.63 -0.91
C VAL A 1 -6.21 -1.69 -0.84
N LEU A 2 -5.07 -2.04 -0.15
CA LEU A 2 -3.90 -1.14 -0.05
C LEU A 2 -3.37 -0.71 -1.43
N ASN A 3 -3.15 -1.64 -2.35
CA ASN A 3 -2.67 -1.34 -3.70
C ASN A 3 -3.64 -0.39 -4.46
N LEU A 4 -4.95 -0.56 -4.25
CA LEU A 4 -5.94 0.34 -4.84
C LEU A 4 -5.85 1.76 -4.24
N LYS A 5 -5.71 1.87 -2.91
CA LYS A 5 -5.50 3.17 -2.26
C LYS A 5 -4.20 3.84 -2.74
N GLN A 6 -3.12 3.06 -2.93
CA GLN A 6 -1.86 3.57 -3.49
C GLN A 6 -2.04 4.11 -4.91
N ALA A 7 -2.70 3.35 -5.79
CA ALA A 7 -2.98 3.79 -7.16
C ALA A 7 -3.89 5.02 -7.19
N TYR A 8 -4.93 5.05 -6.35
CA TYR A 8 -5.88 6.16 -6.24
C TYR A 8 -5.20 7.46 -5.77
N PHE A 9 -4.51 7.42 -4.63
CA PHE A 9 -3.82 8.61 -4.12
C PHE A 9 -2.62 9.00 -4.98
N GLY A 10 -1.95 8.04 -5.62
CA GLY A 10 -0.89 8.30 -6.60
C GLY A 10 -1.41 9.06 -7.82
N PHE A 11 -2.59 8.73 -8.31
CA PHE A 11 -3.23 9.48 -9.38
C PHE A 11 -3.59 10.91 -8.95
N LEU A 12 -4.14 11.11 -7.76
CA LEU A 12 -4.44 12.44 -7.24
C LEU A 12 -3.18 13.29 -7.05
N GLN A 13 -2.11 12.70 -6.54
CA GLN A 13 -0.81 13.35 -6.41
C GLN A 13 -0.25 13.78 -7.77
N ALA A 14 -0.28 12.88 -8.76
CA ALA A 14 0.17 13.20 -10.12
C ALA A 14 -0.62 14.36 -10.73
N LYS A 15 -1.95 14.39 -10.54
CA LYS A 15 -2.79 15.53 -10.98
C LYS A 15 -2.38 16.83 -10.32
N ARG A 16 -2.14 16.86 -9.01
CA ARG A 16 -1.71 18.06 -8.30
C ARG A 16 -0.31 18.50 -8.75
N ASN A 17 0.62 17.58 -8.94
CA ASN A 17 1.96 17.91 -9.43
C ASN A 17 1.93 18.44 -10.88
N ARG A 18 1.00 17.98 -11.72
CA ARG A 18 0.75 18.58 -13.02
C ARG A 18 0.31 20.05 -12.92
N VAL A 19 -0.61 20.35 -12.01
CA VAL A 19 -1.03 21.76 -11.76
C VAL A 19 0.15 22.61 -11.32
N VAL A 20 1.00 22.12 -10.42
CA VAL A 20 2.23 22.82 -10.01
C VAL A 20 3.15 23.09 -11.19
N ALA A 21 3.34 22.11 -12.08
CA ALA A 21 4.17 22.28 -13.28
C ALA A 21 3.56 23.29 -14.28
N GLU A 22 2.22 23.29 -14.42
CA GLU A 22 1.50 24.25 -15.27
C GLU A 22 1.63 25.68 -14.73
N ASP A 23 1.49 25.86 -13.42
CA ASP A 23 1.68 27.17 -12.78
C ASP A 23 3.15 27.63 -12.87
N SER A 24 4.11 26.72 -12.75
CA SER A 24 5.52 27.01 -12.99
C SER A 24 5.77 27.55 -14.41
N VAL A 25 5.19 26.92 -15.44
CA VAL A 25 5.31 27.42 -16.82
C VAL A 25 4.76 28.85 -16.96
N LYS A 26 3.59 29.14 -16.36
CA LYS A 26 3.02 30.49 -16.37
C LYS A 26 3.95 31.51 -15.71
N GLN A 27 4.52 31.17 -14.56
CA GLN A 27 5.40 32.06 -13.80
C GLN A 27 6.73 32.31 -14.54
N PHE A 28 7.34 31.26 -15.13
CA PHE A 28 8.54 31.44 -15.96
C PHE A 28 8.25 32.21 -17.26
N GLN A 29 7.06 32.08 -17.85
CA GLN A 29 6.67 32.92 -18.97
C GLN A 29 6.59 34.40 -18.57
N GLN A 30 5.94 34.72 -17.43
CA GLN A 30 5.87 36.07 -16.92
C GLN A 30 7.26 36.64 -16.62
N HIS A 31 8.15 35.84 -16.07
CA HIS A 31 9.53 36.27 -15.82
C HIS A 31 10.29 36.56 -17.14
N LEU A 32 10.11 35.74 -18.18
CA LEU A 32 10.68 35.98 -19.52
C LEU A 32 10.13 37.27 -20.13
N ASP A 33 8.82 37.51 -20.02
CA ASP A 33 8.18 38.74 -20.55
C ASP A 33 8.74 39.98 -19.86
N GLN A 34 8.93 39.96 -18.54
CA GLN A 34 9.59 41.02 -17.77
C GLN A 34 11.07 41.21 -18.17
N ALA A 35 11.84 40.12 -18.29
CA ALA A 35 13.24 40.22 -18.69
C ALA A 35 13.40 40.78 -20.10
N SER A 36 12.52 40.43 -21.02
CA SER A 36 12.48 40.94 -22.38
C SER A 36 12.13 42.43 -22.40
N GLY A 37 11.12 42.88 -21.63
CA GLY A 37 10.78 44.27 -21.52
C GLY A 37 11.92 45.11 -20.94
N PHE A 38 12.61 44.64 -19.92
CA PHE A 38 13.79 45.34 -19.36
C PHE A 38 14.99 45.38 -20.35
N TYR A 39 15.16 44.36 -21.19
CA TYR A 39 16.17 44.37 -22.24
C TYR A 39 15.84 45.39 -23.34
N GLU A 40 14.59 45.48 -23.78
CA GLU A 40 14.15 46.43 -24.80
C GLU A 40 14.38 47.89 -24.41
N ILE A 41 14.22 48.26 -23.13
CA ILE A 41 14.51 49.59 -22.62
C ILE A 41 16.00 49.74 -22.19
N GLY A 42 16.86 48.74 -22.43
CA GLY A 42 18.27 48.81 -22.17
C GLY A 42 18.73 48.71 -20.72
N THR A 43 17.84 48.31 -19.79
CA THR A 43 18.14 48.22 -18.34
C THR A 43 18.72 46.85 -17.92
N LYS A 44 18.52 45.81 -18.73
CA LYS A 44 19.05 44.45 -18.48
C LYS A 44 19.74 43.89 -19.71
N SER A 45 20.55 42.84 -19.52
CA SER A 45 21.37 42.25 -20.57
C SER A 45 20.64 41.23 -21.41
N LYS A 46 21.14 40.90 -22.61
CA LYS A 46 20.65 39.78 -23.43
C LYS A 46 20.83 38.44 -22.70
N PHE A 47 21.83 38.33 -21.82
CA PHE A 47 22.04 37.15 -20.98
C PHE A 47 20.83 36.83 -20.11
N ASP A 48 20.20 37.85 -19.50
CA ASP A 48 19.04 37.68 -18.62
C ASP A 48 17.84 37.12 -19.41
N VAL A 49 17.61 37.61 -20.64
CA VAL A 49 16.58 37.10 -21.54
C VAL A 49 16.84 35.64 -21.92
N THR A 50 18.06 35.33 -22.39
CA THR A 50 18.42 33.98 -22.82
C THR A 50 18.32 32.98 -21.67
N LYS A 51 18.70 33.39 -20.44
CA LYS A 51 18.53 32.58 -19.25
C LYS A 51 17.05 32.30 -18.96
N ALA A 52 16.20 33.30 -19.01
CA ALA A 52 14.75 33.12 -18.80
C ALA A 52 14.11 32.24 -19.88
N GLU A 53 14.59 32.30 -21.15
CA GLU A 53 14.16 31.39 -22.22
C GLU A 53 14.52 29.93 -21.91
N VAL A 54 15.73 29.67 -21.38
CA VAL A 54 16.17 28.33 -20.96
C VAL A 54 15.32 27.82 -19.79
N ASP A 55 15.09 28.68 -18.78
CA ASP A 55 14.30 28.33 -17.60
C ASP A 55 12.85 27.98 -17.98
N LEU A 56 12.23 28.77 -18.86
CA LEU A 56 10.90 28.48 -19.42
C LEU A 56 10.87 27.14 -20.19
N SER A 57 11.90 26.89 -21.01
CA SER A 57 12.02 25.63 -21.76
C SER A 57 12.08 24.43 -20.83
N ASN A 58 12.85 24.52 -19.74
CA ASN A 58 12.93 23.51 -18.71
C ASN A 58 11.57 23.30 -17.99
N ALA A 59 10.86 24.38 -17.67
CA ALA A 59 9.53 24.29 -17.09
C ALA A 59 8.53 23.58 -18.02
N LYS A 60 8.56 23.87 -19.33
CA LYS A 60 7.74 23.17 -20.34
C LYS A 60 8.08 21.68 -20.42
N LEU A 61 9.37 21.30 -20.35
CA LEU A 61 9.77 19.88 -20.28
C LEU A 61 9.24 19.19 -19.03
N ASN A 62 9.26 19.87 -17.88
CA ASN A 62 8.70 19.34 -16.64
C ASN A 62 7.17 19.17 -16.72
N LEU A 63 6.46 20.07 -17.38
CA LEU A 63 5.02 19.92 -17.64
C LEU A 63 4.72 18.69 -18.51
N ILE A 64 5.48 18.47 -19.59
CA ILE A 64 5.34 17.28 -20.43
C ILE A 64 5.52 15.99 -19.60
N ARG A 65 6.52 15.97 -18.70
CA ARG A 65 6.75 14.82 -17.80
C ARG A 65 5.59 14.64 -16.82
N ALA A 66 5.07 15.73 -16.26
CA ALA A 66 3.93 15.68 -15.34
C ALA A 66 2.64 15.21 -16.04
N ASP A 67 2.38 15.65 -17.27
CA ASP A 67 1.27 15.16 -18.08
C ASP A 67 1.35 13.65 -18.34
N ASN A 68 2.55 13.16 -18.68
CA ASN A 68 2.77 11.73 -18.85
C ASN A 68 2.59 10.96 -17.53
N ALA A 69 3.05 11.50 -16.41
CA ALA A 69 2.88 10.88 -15.09
C ALA A 69 1.39 10.72 -14.72
N VAL A 70 0.54 11.70 -15.04
CA VAL A 70 -0.93 11.61 -14.86
C VAL A 70 -1.51 10.46 -15.70
N ARG A 71 -1.09 10.34 -16.98
CA ARG A 71 -1.55 9.27 -17.87
C ARG A 71 -1.16 7.88 -17.34
N ILE A 72 0.10 7.73 -16.92
CA ILE A 72 0.59 6.47 -16.34
C ILE A 72 -0.16 6.13 -15.05
N ALA A 73 -0.35 7.11 -14.15
CA ALA A 73 -1.06 6.90 -12.91
C ALA A 73 -2.54 6.52 -13.15
N LYS A 74 -3.19 7.09 -14.18
CA LYS A 74 -4.55 6.69 -14.59
C LYS A 74 -4.58 5.24 -15.05
N VAL A 75 -3.70 4.83 -15.96
CA VAL A 75 -3.60 3.44 -16.44
C VAL A 75 -3.34 2.47 -15.28
N THR A 76 -2.48 2.86 -14.33
CA THR A 76 -2.20 2.05 -13.15
C THR A 76 -3.45 1.88 -12.27
N LEU A 77 -4.22 2.94 -12.08
CA LEU A 77 -5.48 2.89 -11.34
C LEU A 77 -6.51 2.02 -12.03
N ASP A 78 -6.72 2.21 -13.35
CA ASP A 78 -7.64 1.43 -14.18
C ASP A 78 -7.31 -0.08 -14.09
N ASN A 79 -6.03 -0.42 -14.23
CA ASN A 79 -5.57 -1.81 -14.12
C ASN A 79 -5.79 -2.38 -12.70
N THR A 80 -5.54 -1.57 -11.66
CA THR A 80 -5.73 -2.02 -10.26
C THR A 80 -7.21 -2.24 -9.94
N MET A 81 -8.11 -1.52 -10.58
CA MET A 81 -9.57 -1.72 -10.51
C MET A 81 -10.08 -2.87 -11.39
N GLY A 82 -9.24 -3.43 -12.26
CA GLY A 82 -9.64 -4.47 -13.23
C GLY A 82 -10.48 -3.93 -14.38
N LEU A 83 -10.39 -2.63 -14.69
CA LEU A 83 -11.13 -1.98 -15.78
C LEU A 83 -10.31 -2.03 -17.08
N SER A 84 -10.77 -2.81 -18.05
CA SER A 84 -10.14 -2.88 -19.38
C SER A 84 -11.20 -3.25 -20.45
N PRO A 85 -11.59 -2.33 -21.37
CA PRO A 85 -11.24 -0.90 -21.39
C PRO A 85 -11.85 -0.13 -20.21
N ALA A 86 -11.15 0.89 -19.75
CA ALA A 86 -11.66 1.74 -18.67
C ALA A 86 -12.72 2.72 -19.21
N PRO A 87 -13.89 2.84 -18.56
CA PRO A 87 -14.87 3.87 -18.90
C PRO A 87 -14.31 5.26 -18.58
N GLU A 88 -14.89 6.30 -19.14
CA GLU A 88 -14.62 7.66 -18.68
C GLU A 88 -15.26 7.88 -17.30
N TYR A 89 -14.47 8.31 -16.35
CA TYR A 89 -14.91 8.65 -15.00
C TYR A 89 -14.12 9.85 -14.46
N THR A 90 -14.74 10.56 -13.54
CA THR A 90 -14.10 11.63 -12.78
C THR A 90 -13.82 11.17 -11.36
N ILE A 91 -12.71 11.62 -10.81
CA ILE A 91 -12.30 11.30 -9.43
C ILE A 91 -12.32 12.59 -8.63
N GLU A 92 -13.01 12.53 -7.48
CA GLU A 92 -13.00 13.61 -6.49
C GLU A 92 -11.61 13.71 -5.82
N ASP A 93 -11.10 14.92 -5.64
CA ASP A 93 -9.84 15.15 -4.95
C ASP A 93 -10.02 15.08 -3.43
N THR A 94 -9.76 13.91 -2.87
CA THR A 94 -9.81 13.65 -1.43
C THR A 94 -8.43 13.68 -0.77
N LEU A 95 -7.39 14.15 -1.46
CA LEU A 95 -6.02 14.21 -0.95
C LEU A 95 -5.87 15.40 0.01
N SER A 96 -6.45 15.29 1.20
CA SER A 96 -6.42 16.30 2.26
C SER A 96 -5.97 15.67 3.58
N PHE A 97 -5.39 16.49 4.46
CA PHE A 97 -5.06 16.06 5.80
C PHE A 97 -6.33 15.92 6.65
N GLN A 98 -6.51 14.74 7.23
CA GLN A 98 -7.53 14.46 8.24
C GLN A 98 -6.84 13.71 9.39
N PRO A 99 -6.92 14.20 10.63
CA PRO A 99 -6.28 13.54 11.76
C PRO A 99 -6.76 12.09 11.91
N TYR A 100 -5.81 11.16 12.04
CA TYR A 100 -6.09 9.77 12.34
C TYR A 100 -5.55 9.47 13.74
N GLU A 101 -6.46 9.34 14.70
CA GLU A 101 -6.09 9.15 16.10
C GLU A 101 -6.17 7.67 16.47
N ILE A 102 -5.01 7.11 16.75
CA ILE A 102 -4.87 5.75 17.27
C ILE A 102 -3.68 5.70 18.21
N THR A 103 -3.79 4.96 19.30
CA THR A 103 -2.67 4.66 20.17
C THR A 103 -2.05 3.32 19.78
N LEU A 104 -0.74 3.14 20.05
CA LEU A 104 -0.05 1.88 19.74
C LEU A 104 -0.72 0.69 20.44
N GLY A 105 -1.15 0.85 21.71
CA GLY A 105 -1.82 -0.21 22.46
C GLY A 105 -3.13 -0.65 21.81
N ASN A 106 -3.99 0.32 21.42
CA ASN A 106 -5.25 0.03 20.72
C ASN A 106 -5.01 -0.61 19.35
N ALA A 107 -3.97 -0.19 18.64
CA ALA A 107 -3.59 -0.75 17.36
C ALA A 107 -3.17 -2.23 17.47
N LEU A 108 -2.31 -2.55 18.43
CA LEU A 108 -1.89 -3.94 18.72
C LEU A 108 -3.08 -4.81 19.13
N GLN A 109 -3.95 -4.31 20.01
CA GLN A 109 -5.15 -5.04 20.42
C GLN A 109 -6.04 -5.36 19.23
N LYS A 110 -6.34 -4.39 18.37
CA LYS A 110 -7.13 -4.59 17.14
C LYS A 110 -6.45 -5.58 16.20
N ALA A 111 -5.14 -5.49 16.01
CA ALA A 111 -4.40 -6.41 15.14
C ALA A 111 -4.52 -7.86 15.62
N PHE A 112 -4.30 -8.13 16.91
CA PHE A 112 -4.43 -9.49 17.46
C PHE A 112 -5.86 -10.04 17.43
N GLN A 113 -6.88 -9.19 17.42
CA GLN A 113 -8.28 -9.60 17.31
C GLN A 113 -8.71 -9.84 15.87
N ASN A 114 -8.26 -9.00 14.93
CA ASN A 114 -8.87 -8.90 13.59
C ASN A 114 -8.02 -9.52 12.49
N ARG A 115 -6.71 -9.70 12.67
CA ARG A 115 -5.83 -10.16 11.58
C ARG A 115 -6.15 -11.59 11.15
N PRO A 116 -6.44 -11.81 9.84
CA PRO A 116 -6.82 -13.13 9.31
C PRO A 116 -5.69 -14.16 9.37
N ASP A 117 -4.42 -13.73 9.26
CA ASP A 117 -3.25 -14.60 9.33
C ASP A 117 -3.13 -15.25 10.72
N LEU A 118 -3.31 -14.47 11.80
CA LEU A 118 -3.35 -15.00 13.15
C LEU A 118 -4.55 -15.92 13.37
N GLN A 119 -5.73 -15.54 12.87
CA GLN A 119 -6.93 -16.38 12.96
C GLN A 119 -6.74 -17.73 12.24
N SER A 120 -6.10 -17.71 11.06
CA SER A 120 -5.73 -18.93 10.33
C SER A 120 -4.77 -19.81 11.12
N ALA A 121 -3.73 -19.20 11.74
CA ALA A 121 -2.77 -19.95 12.58
C ALA A 121 -3.44 -20.57 13.81
N LEU A 122 -4.37 -19.86 14.46
CA LEU A 122 -5.15 -20.41 15.59
C LEU A 122 -6.08 -21.53 15.16
N ALA A 123 -6.67 -21.45 13.96
CA ALA A 123 -7.46 -22.56 13.41
C ALA A 123 -6.59 -23.80 13.14
N ARG A 124 -5.37 -23.61 12.61
CA ARG A 124 -4.39 -24.70 12.42
C ARG A 124 -3.98 -25.35 13.76
N LYS A 125 -3.83 -24.55 14.83
CA LYS A 125 -3.59 -25.09 16.17
C LYS A 125 -4.72 -26.01 16.60
N LYS A 126 -5.99 -25.59 16.45
CA LYS A 126 -7.15 -26.43 16.77
C LYS A 126 -7.15 -27.74 15.94
N ALA A 127 -6.77 -27.65 14.66
CA ALA A 127 -6.64 -28.85 13.82
C ALA A 127 -5.54 -29.81 14.32
N ALA A 128 -4.37 -29.29 14.70
CA ALA A 128 -3.29 -30.08 15.27
C ALA A 128 -3.68 -30.73 16.62
N GLU A 129 -4.45 -30.02 17.46
CA GLU A 129 -5.01 -30.59 18.69
C GLU A 129 -6.00 -31.75 18.41
N GLN A 130 -6.81 -31.64 17.36
CA GLN A 130 -7.69 -32.76 16.95
C GLN A 130 -6.89 -33.92 16.33
N SER A 131 -5.78 -33.65 15.62
CA SER A 131 -4.90 -34.70 15.12
C SER A 131 -4.31 -35.55 16.24
N ILE A 132 -3.97 -34.95 17.40
CA ILE A 132 -3.55 -35.71 18.57
C ILE A 132 -4.69 -36.62 19.07
N LYS A 133 -5.92 -36.16 19.08
CA LYS A 133 -7.08 -36.98 19.49
C LYS A 133 -7.31 -38.10 18.50
N SER A 134 -7.20 -37.84 17.20
CA SER A 134 -7.29 -38.86 16.14
C SER A 134 -6.21 -39.90 16.28
N ALA A 135 -4.93 -39.51 16.49
CA ALA A 135 -3.86 -40.50 16.73
C ALA A 135 -4.10 -41.34 17.99
N LYS A 136 -4.64 -40.74 19.08
CA LYS A 136 -5.03 -41.49 20.27
C LYS A 136 -6.22 -42.43 20.05
N ALA A 137 -7.12 -42.11 19.10
CA ALA A 137 -8.24 -42.98 18.78
C ALA A 137 -7.78 -44.38 18.30
N SER A 138 -6.58 -44.49 17.71
CA SER A 138 -5.98 -45.75 17.31
C SER A 138 -5.65 -46.74 18.50
N TYR A 139 -5.76 -46.29 19.75
CA TYR A 139 -5.72 -47.18 20.92
C TYR A 139 -7.05 -47.87 21.19
N TYR A 140 -8.14 -47.45 20.59
CA TYR A 140 -9.48 -47.95 20.87
C TYR A 140 -9.95 -48.88 19.74
N PRO A 141 -10.89 -49.79 20.03
CA PRO A 141 -11.53 -50.61 18.99
C PRO A 141 -12.27 -49.69 18.00
N PHE A 142 -12.25 -50.07 16.73
CA PHE A 142 -13.03 -49.39 15.71
C PHE A 142 -13.89 -50.40 14.90
N LEU A 143 -15.09 -49.96 14.58
CA LEU A 143 -16.05 -50.72 13.78
C LEU A 143 -16.05 -50.16 12.36
N THR A 144 -15.80 -51.07 11.40
CA THR A 144 -15.95 -50.75 9.97
C THR A 144 -17.18 -51.45 9.43
N ALA A 145 -18.08 -50.71 8.80
CA ALA A 145 -19.20 -51.29 8.05
C ALA A 145 -18.93 -51.11 6.54
N SER A 146 -19.18 -52.14 5.78
CA SER A 146 -19.06 -52.17 4.33
C SER A 146 -20.32 -52.72 3.70
N ALA A 147 -20.74 -52.15 2.59
CA ALA A 147 -21.80 -52.71 1.75
C ALA A 147 -21.37 -52.50 0.28
N ASN A 148 -21.47 -53.55 -0.49
CA ASN A 148 -21.18 -53.51 -1.90
C ASN A 148 -22.25 -54.23 -2.68
N TYR A 149 -22.56 -53.70 -3.86
CA TYR A 149 -23.50 -54.23 -4.82
C TYR A 149 -22.77 -54.26 -6.17
N GLY A 150 -22.89 -55.36 -6.92
CA GLY A 150 -22.21 -55.47 -8.20
C GLY A 150 -22.61 -56.70 -8.97
N TRP A 151 -22.06 -56.85 -10.17
CA TRP A 151 -22.25 -57.99 -11.04
C TRP A 151 -20.91 -58.74 -11.15
N THR A 152 -20.96 -60.04 -10.93
CA THR A 152 -19.80 -60.91 -11.02
C THR A 152 -20.15 -62.16 -11.84
N GLY A 153 -19.23 -62.66 -12.68
CA GLY A 153 -19.40 -63.86 -13.47
C GLY A 153 -18.34 -63.98 -14.55
N ASP A 154 -18.00 -65.24 -14.93
CA ASP A 154 -17.02 -65.50 -15.97
C ASP A 154 -17.62 -65.39 -17.39
N ASN A 155 -18.97 -65.45 -17.52
CA ASN A 155 -19.73 -65.35 -18.78
C ASN A 155 -21.01 -64.48 -18.63
N PHE A 156 -21.46 -63.86 -19.71
CA PHE A 156 -22.74 -63.19 -19.77
C PHE A 156 -23.92 -64.17 -19.81
N PRO A 157 -25.05 -63.85 -19.09
CA PRO A 157 -25.29 -62.68 -18.23
C PRO A 157 -24.55 -62.82 -16.90
N LEU A 158 -23.99 -61.68 -16.39
CA LEU A 158 -23.35 -61.62 -15.08
C LEU A 158 -24.37 -61.82 -13.97
N ASN A 159 -23.95 -62.49 -12.89
CA ASN A 159 -24.79 -62.63 -11.69
C ASN A 159 -24.76 -61.34 -10.87
N GLU A 160 -25.95 -60.87 -10.51
CA GLU A 160 -26.16 -59.77 -9.61
C GLU A 160 -26.01 -60.22 -8.15
N GLY A 161 -25.25 -59.45 -7.39
CA GLY A 161 -25.00 -59.77 -5.99
C GLY A 161 -24.79 -58.55 -5.10
N TRP A 162 -25.16 -58.69 -3.87
CA TRP A 162 -24.82 -57.73 -2.82
C TRP A 162 -24.18 -58.45 -1.63
N ALA A 163 -23.32 -57.71 -0.92
CA ALA A 163 -22.73 -58.14 0.33
C ALA A 163 -22.72 -56.98 1.31
N ALA A 164 -23.06 -57.23 2.54
CA ALA A 164 -22.89 -56.29 3.62
C ALA A 164 -22.20 -56.96 4.81
N GLY A 165 -21.31 -56.24 5.44
CA GLY A 165 -20.55 -56.76 6.56
C GLY A 165 -20.15 -55.66 7.56
N ALA A 166 -19.92 -56.09 8.80
CA ALA A 166 -19.40 -55.25 9.87
C ALA A 166 -18.22 -55.95 10.53
N THR A 167 -17.08 -55.29 10.65
CA THR A 167 -15.87 -55.83 11.26
C THR A 167 -15.47 -54.96 12.43
N LEU A 168 -15.40 -55.55 13.63
CA LEU A 168 -14.86 -54.90 14.83
C LEU A 168 -13.38 -55.26 14.94
N ASN A 169 -12.53 -54.21 14.89
CA ASN A 169 -11.10 -54.36 14.98
C ASN A 169 -10.60 -53.87 16.36
N PHE A 170 -9.86 -54.72 17.07
CA PHE A 170 -9.35 -54.40 18.41
C PHE A 170 -7.81 -54.52 18.40
N PRO A 171 -7.08 -53.40 18.36
CA PRO A 171 -5.62 -53.41 18.34
C PRO A 171 -5.08 -53.69 19.73
N ILE A 172 -4.58 -54.95 19.97
CA ILE A 172 -3.99 -55.35 21.25
C ILE A 172 -2.53 -54.91 21.33
N PHE A 173 -1.76 -55.10 20.25
CA PHE A 173 -0.36 -54.71 20.15
C PHE A 173 0.00 -54.45 18.70
N ASN A 174 0.57 -53.24 18.45
CA ASN A 174 0.97 -52.81 17.11
C ASN A 174 2.46 -52.36 17.05
N GLY A 175 3.34 -52.98 17.89
CA GLY A 175 4.76 -52.65 17.88
C GLY A 175 5.08 -51.21 18.30
N TYR A 176 4.29 -50.60 19.18
CA TYR A 176 4.37 -49.20 19.62
C TYR A 176 4.07 -48.18 18.54
N LEU A 177 3.53 -48.54 17.38
CA LEU A 177 3.20 -47.62 16.29
C LEU A 177 2.34 -46.45 16.79
N THR A 178 1.19 -46.72 17.41
CA THR A 178 0.29 -45.66 17.93
C THR A 178 0.96 -44.75 18.97
N LYS A 179 1.90 -45.28 19.78
CA LYS A 179 2.66 -44.45 20.73
C LYS A 179 3.49 -43.40 20.02
N TYR A 180 4.17 -43.80 18.93
CA TYR A 180 5.01 -42.87 18.16
C TYR A 180 4.22 -41.95 17.27
N GLU A 181 3.07 -42.39 16.72
CA GLU A 181 2.12 -41.51 16.01
C GLU A 181 1.59 -40.39 16.92
N VAL A 182 1.24 -40.71 18.17
CA VAL A 182 0.83 -39.69 19.16
C VAL A 182 1.98 -38.78 19.50
N ALA A 183 3.23 -39.30 19.60
CA ALA A 183 4.41 -38.45 19.85
C ALA A 183 4.69 -37.50 18.67
N GLU A 184 4.57 -37.98 17.44
CA GLU A 184 4.67 -37.18 16.21
C GLU A 184 3.62 -36.10 16.19
N ALA A 185 2.34 -36.43 16.41
CA ALA A 185 1.25 -35.45 16.44
C ALA A 185 1.47 -34.36 17.52
N LYS A 186 2.03 -34.69 18.69
CA LYS A 186 2.41 -33.73 19.71
C LYS A 186 3.56 -32.83 19.26
N ALA A 187 4.59 -33.40 18.61
CA ALA A 187 5.71 -32.62 18.08
C ALA A 187 5.22 -31.65 17.00
N ASN A 188 4.29 -32.04 16.13
CA ASN A 188 3.65 -31.17 15.16
C ASN A 188 2.86 -30.04 15.81
N LEU A 189 2.16 -30.28 16.93
CA LEU A 189 1.51 -29.20 17.69
C LEU A 189 2.53 -28.19 18.22
N ASN A 190 3.71 -28.63 18.68
CA ASN A 190 4.76 -27.71 19.12
C ASN A 190 5.28 -26.82 17.97
N VAL A 191 5.45 -27.38 16.78
CA VAL A 191 5.78 -26.61 15.56
C VAL A 191 4.73 -25.55 15.27
N VAL A 192 3.44 -25.89 15.34
CA VAL A 192 2.33 -24.94 15.13
C VAL A 192 2.33 -23.84 16.19
N ASN A 193 2.58 -24.17 17.47
CA ASN A 193 2.67 -23.18 18.54
C ASN A 193 3.83 -22.21 18.30
N SER A 194 5.00 -22.69 17.93
CA SER A 194 6.16 -21.84 17.60
C SER A 194 5.87 -20.91 16.42
N ASN A 195 5.16 -21.40 15.40
CA ASN A 195 4.74 -20.59 14.27
C ASN A 195 3.74 -19.49 14.68
N ILE A 196 2.85 -19.76 15.63
CA ILE A 196 1.93 -18.73 16.17
C ILE A 196 2.72 -17.61 16.86
N GLU A 197 3.73 -17.95 17.66
CA GLU A 197 4.57 -16.95 18.33
C GLU A 197 5.37 -16.13 17.29
N PHE A 198 5.88 -16.75 16.24
CA PHE A 198 6.52 -16.05 15.12
C PHE A 198 5.54 -15.05 14.44
N ILE A 199 4.30 -15.49 14.15
CA ILE A 199 3.27 -14.60 13.57
C ILE A 199 2.95 -13.44 14.50
N ARG A 200 2.85 -13.67 15.82
CA ARG A 200 2.61 -12.60 16.79
C ARG A 200 3.72 -11.55 16.80
N GLN A 201 4.97 -12.01 16.75
CA GLN A 201 6.12 -11.09 16.66
C GLN A 201 6.09 -10.29 15.36
N ALA A 202 5.79 -10.93 14.22
CA ALA A 202 5.66 -10.26 12.93
C ALA A 202 4.52 -9.21 12.96
N ILE A 203 3.36 -9.53 13.55
CA ILE A 203 2.25 -8.60 13.73
C ILE A 203 2.68 -7.38 14.58
N THR A 204 3.41 -7.64 15.67
CA THR A 204 3.88 -6.56 16.53
C THR A 204 4.81 -5.62 15.77
N LEU A 205 5.74 -6.18 15.00
CA LEU A 205 6.66 -5.40 14.15
C LEU A 205 5.91 -4.59 13.10
N ASP A 206 5.00 -5.22 12.34
CA ASP A 206 4.20 -4.56 11.31
C ASP A 206 3.42 -3.37 11.87
N VAL A 207 2.75 -3.56 13.03
CA VAL A 207 1.95 -2.51 13.67
C VAL A 207 2.84 -1.38 14.18
N GLN A 208 3.99 -1.69 14.79
CA GLN A 208 4.92 -0.68 15.27
C GLN A 208 5.49 0.15 14.12
N GLN A 209 5.90 -0.49 13.03
CA GLN A 209 6.41 0.21 11.85
C GLN A 209 5.33 1.10 11.21
N ALA A 210 4.10 0.58 11.04
CA ALA A 210 2.99 1.36 10.50
C ALA A 210 2.65 2.56 11.39
N PHE A 211 2.70 2.39 12.72
CA PHE A 211 2.45 3.45 13.69
C PHE A 211 3.52 4.55 13.63
N LEU A 212 4.80 4.18 13.59
CA LEU A 212 5.91 5.13 13.49
C LEU A 212 5.88 5.90 12.16
N ASN A 213 5.60 5.22 11.05
CA ASN A 213 5.44 5.87 9.74
C ASN A 213 4.25 6.84 9.71
N LEU A 214 3.15 6.51 10.41
CA LEU A 214 2.00 7.40 10.53
C LEU A 214 2.34 8.66 11.33
N LEU A 215 3.09 8.54 12.42
CA LEU A 215 3.53 9.68 13.23
C LEU A 215 4.48 10.59 12.44
N GLU A 216 5.48 9.99 11.77
CA GLU A 216 6.45 10.72 10.94
C GLU A 216 5.74 11.49 9.81
N SER A 217 4.88 10.82 9.04
CA SER A 217 4.16 11.44 7.94
C SER A 217 3.24 12.58 8.39
N ARG A 218 2.61 12.44 9.58
CA ARG A 218 1.81 13.51 10.20
C ARG A 218 2.66 14.74 10.51
N GLN A 219 3.84 14.56 11.10
CA GLN A 219 4.73 15.68 11.44
C GLN A 219 5.27 16.37 10.19
N ARG A 220 5.57 15.59 9.15
CA ARG A 220 6.10 16.09 7.87
C ARG A 220 5.11 17.00 7.15
N ILE A 221 3.79 16.77 7.24
CA ILE A 221 2.77 17.63 6.62
C ILE A 221 2.88 19.05 7.16
N ALA A 222 2.92 19.24 8.49
CA ALA A 222 2.99 20.56 9.10
C ALA A 222 4.25 21.34 8.68
N THR A 223 5.38 20.64 8.60
CA THR A 223 6.64 21.23 8.13
C THR A 223 6.59 21.57 6.64
N ALA A 224 6.04 20.69 5.81
CA ALA A 224 5.90 20.94 4.37
C ALA A 224 4.96 22.09 4.07
N GLU A 225 3.84 22.23 4.80
CA GLU A 225 2.91 23.34 4.68
C GLU A 225 3.58 24.69 5.05
N LEU A 226 4.36 24.71 6.14
CA LEU A 226 5.15 25.88 6.51
C LEU A 226 6.16 26.24 5.41
N THR A 227 6.84 25.24 4.85
CA THR A 227 7.82 25.46 3.76
C THR A 227 7.14 26.05 2.51
N VAL A 228 5.95 25.56 2.14
CA VAL A 228 5.18 26.16 1.03
C VAL A 228 4.90 27.62 1.28
N ARG A 229 4.40 27.99 2.46
CA ARG A 229 4.12 29.39 2.82
C ARG A 229 5.36 30.25 2.72
N GLN A 230 6.49 29.83 3.30
CA GLN A 230 7.73 30.57 3.28
C GLN A 230 8.33 30.70 1.86
N ALA A 231 8.26 29.62 1.07
CA ALA A 231 8.75 29.64 -0.32
C ALA A 231 7.89 30.56 -1.21
N THR A 232 6.57 30.59 -1.00
CA THR A 232 5.66 31.49 -1.70
C THR A 232 5.94 32.95 -1.34
N GLU A 233 6.08 33.25 -0.05
CA GLU A 233 6.44 34.60 0.41
C GLU A 233 7.80 35.07 -0.17
N ASN A 234 8.80 34.18 -0.16
CA ASN A 234 10.09 34.48 -0.77
C ASN A 234 10.00 34.76 -2.27
N LEU A 235 9.14 34.02 -2.99
CA LEU A 235 8.88 34.24 -4.40
C LEU A 235 8.23 35.61 -4.67
N GLU A 236 7.24 36.00 -3.85
CA GLU A 236 6.58 37.31 -3.94
C GLU A 236 7.59 38.44 -3.72
N LEU A 237 8.47 38.31 -2.71
CA LEU A 237 9.53 39.29 -2.44
C LEU A 237 10.56 39.37 -3.58
N ALA A 238 10.99 38.22 -4.13
CA ALA A 238 11.94 38.18 -5.24
C ALA A 238 11.35 38.87 -6.50
N ASN A 239 10.08 38.54 -6.82
CA ASN A 239 9.37 39.17 -7.93
C ASN A 239 9.22 40.68 -7.74
N GLY A 240 8.85 41.13 -6.54
CA GLY A 240 8.74 42.55 -6.22
C GLY A 240 10.05 43.31 -6.37
N ARG A 241 11.16 42.75 -5.85
CA ARG A 241 12.52 43.33 -6.00
C ARG A 241 12.96 43.38 -7.47
N TYR A 242 12.68 42.34 -8.24
CA TYR A 242 13.00 42.30 -9.66
C TYR A 242 12.19 43.31 -10.46
N ALA A 243 10.89 43.43 -10.21
CA ALA A 243 10.02 44.41 -10.84
C ALA A 243 10.42 45.86 -10.53
N ALA A 244 10.92 46.12 -9.31
CA ALA A 244 11.48 47.42 -8.92
C ALA A 244 12.87 47.72 -9.50
N GLY A 245 13.46 46.78 -10.27
CA GLY A 245 14.77 46.95 -10.88
C GLY A 245 15.98 46.71 -9.96
N VAL A 246 15.76 46.42 -8.68
CA VAL A 246 16.82 46.21 -7.66
C VAL A 246 17.14 44.74 -7.39
N GLY A 247 16.36 43.80 -7.96
CA GLY A 247 16.56 42.36 -7.84
C GLY A 247 17.42 41.75 -8.95
N ASN A 248 18.01 40.58 -8.64
CA ASN A 248 18.73 39.77 -9.61
C ASN A 248 17.75 38.74 -10.25
N PRO A 249 17.75 38.49 -11.57
CA PRO A 249 16.93 37.47 -12.20
C PRO A 249 17.17 36.07 -11.64
N ILE A 250 18.37 35.78 -11.14
CA ILE A 250 18.69 34.50 -10.48
C ILE A 250 17.89 34.33 -9.18
N GLU A 251 17.70 35.40 -8.40
CA GLU A 251 16.88 35.36 -7.18
C GLU A 251 15.44 34.93 -7.49
N VAL A 252 14.88 35.42 -8.60
CA VAL A 252 13.52 35.06 -9.05
C VAL A 252 13.47 33.61 -9.50
N THR A 253 14.41 33.18 -10.32
CA THR A 253 14.50 31.78 -10.79
C THR A 253 14.62 30.80 -9.61
N ASP A 254 15.52 31.08 -8.67
CA ASP A 254 15.72 30.24 -7.48
C ASP A 254 14.45 30.19 -6.60
N ALA A 255 13.79 31.33 -6.41
CA ALA A 255 12.54 31.41 -5.66
C ALA A 255 11.40 30.64 -6.35
N LEU A 256 11.28 30.70 -7.69
CA LEU A 256 10.33 29.92 -8.48
C LEU A 256 10.54 28.42 -8.34
N VAL A 257 11.80 27.98 -8.46
CA VAL A 257 12.15 26.55 -8.30
C VAL A 257 11.86 26.09 -6.88
N ASN A 258 12.21 26.89 -5.87
CA ASN A 258 11.96 26.55 -4.46
C ASN A 258 10.47 26.48 -4.14
N ALA A 259 9.65 27.39 -4.64
CA ALA A 259 8.19 27.37 -4.46
C ALA A 259 7.56 26.13 -5.12
N SER A 260 7.95 25.81 -6.35
CA SER A 260 7.48 24.62 -7.06
C SER A 260 7.88 23.32 -6.35
N ASN A 261 9.13 23.23 -5.86
CA ASN A 261 9.61 22.07 -5.08
C ASN A 261 8.88 21.94 -3.74
N ALA A 262 8.66 23.05 -3.02
CA ALA A 262 7.93 23.07 -1.77
C ALA A 262 6.49 22.54 -1.96
N GLN A 263 5.79 23.00 -3.00
CA GLN A 263 4.44 22.54 -3.32
C GLN A 263 4.40 21.04 -3.71
N THR A 264 5.38 20.57 -4.49
CA THR A 264 5.50 19.15 -4.84
C THR A 264 5.77 18.28 -3.62
N ASN A 265 6.65 18.76 -2.71
CA ASN A 265 6.96 18.08 -1.46
C ASN A 265 5.74 18.02 -0.52
N TYR A 266 4.91 19.07 -0.49
CA TYR A 266 3.65 19.06 0.25
C TYR A 266 2.65 18.03 -0.31
N ASN A 267 2.50 17.97 -1.63
CA ASN A 267 1.68 16.94 -2.28
C ASN A 267 2.18 15.52 -1.96
N GLN A 268 3.50 15.32 -1.94
CA GLN A 268 4.13 14.05 -1.54
C GLN A 268 3.83 13.73 -0.08
N ALA A 269 3.94 14.70 0.83
CA ALA A 269 3.66 14.50 2.25
C ALA A 269 2.19 14.09 2.50
N LEU A 270 1.25 14.69 1.77
CA LEU A 270 -0.17 14.30 1.83
C LEU A 270 -0.39 12.88 1.33
N TYR A 271 0.23 12.51 0.21
CA TYR A 271 0.18 11.15 -0.33
C TYR A 271 0.72 10.14 0.68
N ASP A 272 1.94 10.37 1.19
CA ASP A 272 2.61 9.46 2.13
C ASP A 272 1.78 9.26 3.40
N TYR A 273 1.15 10.32 3.90
CA TYR A 273 0.26 10.23 5.06
C TYR A 273 -0.98 9.37 4.77
N LYS A 274 -1.62 9.51 3.61
CA LYS A 274 -2.75 8.67 3.21
C LYS A 274 -2.35 7.20 3.06
N ILE A 275 -1.13 6.94 2.57
CA ILE A 275 -0.60 5.58 2.48
C ILE A 275 -0.24 5.02 3.85
N ALA A 276 0.31 5.84 4.75
CA ALA A 276 0.58 5.45 6.12
C ALA A 276 -0.72 5.09 6.88
N GLN A 277 -1.81 5.86 6.69
CA GLN A 277 -3.14 5.51 7.20
C GLN A 277 -3.63 4.16 6.65
N ALA A 278 -3.55 3.97 5.33
CA ALA A 278 -3.97 2.71 4.70
C ALA A 278 -3.12 1.51 5.14
N SER A 279 -1.82 1.72 5.39
CA SER A 279 -0.90 0.72 5.92
C SER A 279 -1.24 0.37 7.38
N MET A 280 -1.62 1.38 8.18
CA MET A 280 -2.07 1.17 9.56
C MET A 280 -3.38 0.37 9.61
N ASP A 281 -4.35 0.68 8.74
CA ASP A 281 -5.58 -0.09 8.60
C ASP A 281 -5.31 -1.55 8.24
N LYS A 282 -4.38 -1.80 7.30
CA LYS A 282 -3.94 -3.15 6.94
C LYS A 282 -3.27 -3.86 8.12
N ALA A 283 -2.35 -3.18 8.83
CA ALA A 283 -1.62 -3.75 9.97
C ALA A 283 -2.55 -4.13 11.13
N THR A 284 -3.62 -3.35 11.34
CA THR A 284 -4.64 -3.60 12.37
C THR A 284 -5.73 -4.58 11.94
N GLY A 285 -5.70 -5.06 10.69
CA GLY A 285 -6.66 -6.03 10.18
C GLY A 285 -8.06 -5.47 9.94
N VAL A 286 -8.17 -4.15 9.67
CA VAL A 286 -9.47 -3.53 9.30
C VAL A 286 -9.94 -4.15 7.99
N ARG A 287 -11.17 -4.65 7.98
CA ARG A 287 -11.87 -5.15 6.79
C ARG A 287 -12.72 -4.03 6.21
N TYR A 288 -12.62 -3.81 4.89
CA TYR A 288 -13.42 -2.86 4.14
C TYR A 288 -14.53 -3.58 3.38
#